data_0140341560b6a5faf5b31b67883b1e17
#
_entry.id   0140341560b6a5faf5b31b67883b1e17
#
_cell.length_a   1.000
_cell.length_b   1.000
_cell.length_c   1.000
_cell.angle_alpha   90.00
_cell.angle_beta   90.00
_cell.angle_gamma   90.00
#
_symmetry.space_group_name_H-M   'P 1'
#
loop_
_entity.id
_entity.type
_entity.pdbx_description
1 polymer ?
#
loop_
_entity_poly.entity_id
_entity_poly.type
_entity_poly.pdbx_seq_one_letter_code
_entity_poly.pdbx_strand_id
1 'polypeptide(L)'
;TDCQQKALALFQHFSLLPKNSWIDSPDTLKDLILVVDPAFGALTGIAAQIFQEAGVGKVLEVNAGKNGEVNLRSGVADLEGCPRITADMILKPTGLFHSHKAIVKLFQLGRANKKFAESGKKRIAGAIFDADGDRFFRLEYDPFQDTLWVLSGDETAILQARHLLSRFPENYTGSLYINTVESDLNASASAESMGLTPLLTAVGDKWILLKIHLAILQQKLLMAKHSPKKQKELKNKIALLQKKGVTRVGDLLSLEASIPPSQTAAKNNFAVLAVGSEETGHNITTAFLTLPNWKEVPIYFGNGLKSALNTFAATEHLAATLLPKRYIQSVRQPFLPGFKSTLYTYYIRQELFCRDSQVWRKVKRLLFQSAKQSGYSAKTRNFPDDPDMLYISLSGRKAGIFVRNSGTENKISVNLRGRKSDARKLKKIGLEILKLLFFLLKNRDSLFYKMELYVLSQIASRPVIDEELKVKNPYKSRLINEMRKQNLIQLSLEGNHLTPLGKWYINH
;
A
#
# COMPACT_ATOMS: atom_id res chain seq x y z
N THR A 1 -27.40 9.70 -12.23
CA THR A 1 -28.16 9.96 -10.99
C THR A 1 -27.56 11.16 -10.26
N ASP A 2 -28.35 11.88 -9.48
CA ASP A 2 -27.90 13.05 -8.69
C ASP A 2 -26.69 12.71 -7.79
N CYS A 3 -26.65 11.54 -7.21
CA CYS A 3 -25.53 11.06 -6.40
C CYS A 3 -24.23 10.91 -7.22
N GLN A 4 -24.31 10.40 -8.43
CA GLN A 4 -23.14 10.25 -9.32
C GLN A 4 -22.61 11.61 -9.79
N GLN A 5 -23.49 12.56 -10.09
CA GLN A 5 -23.12 13.93 -10.46
C GLN A 5 -22.44 14.66 -9.31
N LYS A 6 -22.96 14.52 -8.08
CA LYS A 6 -22.34 15.09 -6.87
C LYS A 6 -20.97 14.47 -6.58
N ALA A 7 -20.83 13.15 -6.73
CA ALA A 7 -19.54 12.48 -6.59
C ALA A 7 -18.54 12.97 -7.64
N LEU A 8 -18.95 13.05 -8.90
CA LEU A 8 -18.12 13.57 -9.98
C LEU A 8 -17.64 15.00 -9.68
N ALA A 9 -18.54 15.90 -9.29
CA ALA A 9 -18.19 17.28 -8.93
C ALA A 9 -17.20 17.35 -7.76
N LEU A 10 -17.33 16.48 -6.78
CA LEU A 10 -16.40 16.38 -5.65
C LEU A 10 -15.00 15.92 -6.12
N PHE A 11 -14.94 14.88 -6.93
CA PHE A 11 -13.67 14.40 -7.48
C PHE A 11 -13.01 15.40 -8.43
N GLN A 12 -13.80 16.13 -9.25
CA GLN A 12 -13.29 17.24 -10.07
C GLN A 12 -12.67 18.32 -9.19
N HIS A 13 -13.36 18.74 -8.12
CA HIS A 13 -12.83 19.73 -7.19
C HIS A 13 -11.49 19.30 -6.57
N PHE A 14 -11.39 18.07 -6.05
CA PHE A 14 -10.16 17.61 -5.39
C PHE A 14 -9.04 17.23 -6.33
N SER A 15 -9.33 16.89 -7.57
CA SER A 15 -8.33 16.35 -8.51
C SER A 15 -7.85 17.36 -9.55
N LEU A 16 -8.73 18.26 -9.99
CA LEU A 16 -8.47 19.20 -11.08
C LEU A 16 -8.31 20.66 -10.65
N LEU A 17 -8.69 20.99 -9.39
CA LEU A 17 -8.46 22.35 -8.89
C LEU A 17 -6.97 22.69 -8.98
N PRO A 18 -6.56 23.85 -9.52
CA PRO A 18 -5.14 24.18 -9.78
C PRO A 18 -4.20 24.00 -8.58
N LYS A 19 -4.69 24.23 -7.35
CA LYS A 19 -3.91 24.02 -6.12
C LYS A 19 -3.80 22.56 -5.70
N ASN A 20 -4.67 21.68 -6.19
CA ASN A 20 -4.70 20.26 -5.85
C ASN A 20 -4.06 19.39 -6.95
N SER A 21 -4.06 19.91 -8.18
CA SER A 21 -3.52 19.25 -9.35
C SER A 21 -2.03 19.57 -9.51
N TRP A 22 -1.26 18.58 -9.91
CA TRP A 22 0.14 18.75 -10.32
C TRP A 22 0.28 18.84 -11.84
N ILE A 23 -0.82 18.99 -12.55
CA ILE A 23 -0.90 19.15 -13.98
C ILE A 23 -0.73 20.62 -14.29
N ASP A 24 0.41 20.99 -14.89
CA ASP A 24 0.76 22.39 -15.15
C ASP A 24 0.09 22.94 -16.43
N SER A 25 -0.27 22.08 -17.36
CA SER A 25 -0.94 22.46 -18.60
C SER A 25 -1.82 21.33 -19.13
N PRO A 26 -2.81 21.63 -19.99
CA PRO A 26 -3.65 20.63 -20.65
C PRO A 26 -2.83 19.59 -21.44
N ASP A 27 -1.64 19.96 -21.87
CA ASP A 27 -0.75 19.09 -22.65
C ASP A 27 0.12 18.16 -21.81
N THR A 28 0.13 18.30 -20.48
CA THR A 28 1.01 17.51 -19.60
C THR A 28 0.83 16.01 -19.81
N LEU A 29 -0.41 15.53 -19.97
CA LEU A 29 -0.75 14.12 -20.09
C LEU A 29 -1.12 13.68 -21.52
N LYS A 30 -0.95 14.50 -22.54
CA LYS A 30 -1.41 14.24 -23.93
C LYS A 30 -0.76 13.02 -24.58
N ASP A 31 0.41 12.62 -24.15
CA ASP A 31 1.14 11.49 -24.71
C ASP A 31 0.92 10.19 -23.93
N LEU A 32 0.07 10.22 -22.90
CA LEU A 32 -0.30 9.07 -22.12
C LEU A 32 -1.48 8.31 -22.76
N ILE A 33 -1.32 6.99 -22.95
CA ILE A 33 -2.39 6.04 -23.21
C ILE A 33 -2.67 5.30 -21.94
N LEU A 34 -3.85 5.49 -21.35
CA LEU A 34 -4.21 5.03 -20.03
C LEU A 34 -5.34 4.00 -20.08
N VAL A 35 -5.13 2.84 -19.45
CA VAL A 35 -6.18 1.89 -19.10
C VAL A 35 -6.61 2.16 -17.67
N VAL A 36 -7.90 2.40 -17.44
CA VAL A 36 -8.49 2.64 -16.13
C VAL A 36 -9.30 1.43 -15.71
N ASP A 37 -9.02 0.90 -14.52
CA ASP A 37 -9.77 -0.21 -13.91
C ASP A 37 -10.35 0.24 -12.56
N PRO A 38 -11.65 0.58 -12.49
CA PRO A 38 -12.33 0.95 -11.26
C PRO A 38 -12.81 -0.27 -10.46
N ALA A 39 -12.40 -1.49 -10.78
CA ALA A 39 -12.76 -2.74 -10.10
C ALA A 39 -14.28 -2.99 -9.98
N PHE A 40 -15.10 -2.51 -10.93
CA PHE A 40 -16.55 -2.43 -10.85
C PHE A 40 -17.06 -1.65 -9.63
N GLY A 41 -16.23 -0.78 -9.08
CA GLY A 41 -16.43 -0.06 -7.83
C GLY A 41 -16.96 1.37 -8.01
N ALA A 42 -16.77 2.16 -6.97
CA ALA A 42 -17.31 3.53 -6.83
C ALA A 42 -16.82 4.52 -7.90
N LEU A 43 -15.62 4.29 -8.46
CA LEU A 43 -15.03 5.16 -9.49
C LEU A 43 -15.46 4.84 -10.92
N THR A 44 -16.36 3.87 -11.13
CA THR A 44 -16.91 3.52 -12.45
C THR A 44 -17.51 4.75 -13.15
N GLY A 45 -17.02 5.07 -14.35
CA GLY A 45 -17.42 6.23 -15.15
C GLY A 45 -16.85 7.57 -14.65
N ILE A 46 -16.45 7.66 -13.38
CA ILE A 46 -15.90 8.88 -12.79
C ILE A 46 -14.42 9.02 -13.12
N ALA A 47 -13.62 7.98 -12.86
CA ALA A 47 -12.18 8.05 -13.04
C ALA A 47 -11.79 8.33 -14.51
N ALA A 48 -12.41 7.62 -15.45
CA ALA A 48 -12.13 7.82 -16.88
C ALA A 48 -12.47 9.25 -17.33
N GLN A 49 -13.60 9.81 -16.89
CA GLN A 49 -13.99 11.17 -17.20
C GLN A 49 -12.99 12.18 -16.64
N ILE A 50 -12.57 12.05 -15.38
CA ILE A 50 -11.59 12.95 -14.77
C ILE A 50 -10.24 12.89 -15.50
N PHE A 51 -9.77 11.69 -15.92
CA PHE A 51 -8.54 11.58 -16.70
C PHE A 51 -8.66 12.22 -18.10
N GLN A 52 -9.82 12.15 -18.73
CA GLN A 52 -10.07 12.85 -20.00
C GLN A 52 -10.05 14.38 -19.82
N GLU A 53 -10.73 14.89 -18.80
CA GLU A 53 -10.74 16.30 -18.43
C GLU A 53 -9.34 16.81 -18.05
N ALA A 54 -8.51 15.93 -17.47
CA ALA A 54 -7.11 16.21 -17.14
C ALA A 54 -6.17 16.24 -18.35
N GLY A 55 -6.67 16.00 -19.56
CA GLY A 55 -5.88 16.07 -20.81
C GLY A 55 -5.11 14.79 -21.14
N VAL A 56 -5.49 13.62 -20.60
CA VAL A 56 -4.89 12.35 -21.00
C VAL A 56 -5.22 12.04 -22.46
N GLY A 57 -4.19 11.79 -23.28
CA GLY A 57 -4.34 11.66 -24.74
C GLY A 57 -5.28 10.54 -25.19
N LYS A 58 -5.32 9.42 -24.45
CA LYS A 58 -6.28 8.34 -24.67
C LYS A 58 -6.60 7.63 -23.37
N VAL A 59 -7.88 7.55 -23.01
CA VAL A 59 -8.38 6.82 -21.85
C VAL A 59 -9.27 5.67 -22.29
N LEU A 60 -9.05 4.49 -21.71
CA LEU A 60 -9.88 3.30 -21.90
C LEU A 60 -10.27 2.74 -20.54
N GLU A 61 -11.54 2.80 -20.22
CA GLU A 61 -12.07 2.19 -19.00
C GLU A 61 -12.45 0.72 -19.26
N VAL A 62 -12.09 -0.14 -18.33
CA VAL A 62 -12.45 -1.57 -18.34
C VAL A 62 -12.97 -1.94 -16.94
N ASN A 63 -13.64 -3.09 -16.82
CA ASN A 63 -14.24 -3.50 -15.54
C ASN A 63 -15.15 -2.42 -14.94
N ALA A 64 -15.86 -1.71 -15.82
CA ALA A 64 -16.85 -0.71 -15.50
C ALA A 64 -18.23 -1.24 -15.94
N GLY A 65 -19.21 -1.19 -15.08
CA GLY A 65 -20.56 -1.62 -15.39
C GLY A 65 -21.29 -2.21 -14.20
N LYS A 66 -22.61 -2.35 -14.33
CA LYS A 66 -23.48 -2.77 -13.23
C LYS A 66 -23.48 -4.28 -12.96
N ASN A 67 -22.95 -5.09 -13.89
CA ASN A 67 -23.11 -6.56 -13.89
C ASN A 67 -21.80 -7.30 -13.57
N GLY A 68 -20.75 -6.62 -13.13
CA GLY A 68 -19.49 -7.24 -12.73
C GLY A 68 -19.44 -7.49 -11.23
N GLU A 69 -18.77 -8.58 -10.85
CA GLU A 69 -18.45 -8.80 -9.44
C GLU A 69 -17.27 -7.90 -9.03
N VAL A 70 -17.48 -7.13 -7.98
CA VAL A 70 -16.49 -6.21 -7.44
C VAL A 70 -15.22 -6.96 -7.02
N ASN A 71 -14.06 -6.46 -7.46
CA ASN A 71 -12.74 -7.03 -7.18
C ASN A 71 -12.51 -8.46 -7.73
N LEU A 72 -13.37 -8.99 -8.61
CA LEU A 72 -13.14 -10.28 -9.21
C LEU A 72 -12.39 -10.12 -10.54
N ARG A 73 -11.15 -10.60 -10.60
CA ARG A 73 -10.24 -10.43 -11.75
C ARG A 73 -10.15 -8.98 -12.22
N SER A 74 -10.15 -8.09 -11.25
CA SER A 74 -10.15 -6.63 -11.42
C SER A 74 -9.61 -5.96 -10.17
N GLY A 75 -9.15 -4.71 -10.30
CA GLY A 75 -8.66 -3.90 -9.18
C GLY A 75 -7.30 -4.33 -8.64
N VAL A 76 -6.92 -3.75 -7.51
CA VAL A 76 -5.56 -3.86 -6.93
C VAL A 76 -5.29 -5.20 -6.25
N ALA A 77 -6.30 -5.92 -5.77
CA ALA A 77 -6.12 -7.09 -4.90
C ALA A 77 -5.31 -8.22 -5.56
N ASP A 78 -5.50 -8.44 -6.86
CA ASP A 78 -4.78 -9.48 -7.62
C ASP A 78 -3.33 -9.09 -7.93
N LEU A 79 -2.98 -7.80 -7.76
CA LEU A 79 -1.66 -7.23 -8.04
C LEU A 79 -0.75 -7.19 -6.81
N GLU A 80 -1.30 -7.34 -5.61
CA GLU A 80 -0.53 -7.28 -4.37
C GLU A 80 0.61 -8.31 -4.36
N GLY A 81 1.82 -7.85 -4.09
CA GLY A 81 3.01 -8.71 -4.08
C GLY A 81 3.55 -9.14 -5.44
N CYS A 82 2.95 -8.68 -6.56
CA CYS A 82 3.40 -8.96 -7.91
C CYS A 82 4.07 -7.73 -8.55
N PRO A 83 5.38 -7.52 -8.41
CA PRO A 83 6.03 -6.30 -8.90
C PRO A 83 6.22 -6.28 -10.42
N ARG A 84 6.06 -7.42 -11.10
CA ARG A 84 6.30 -7.57 -12.55
C ARG A 84 5.38 -8.63 -13.14
N ILE A 85 4.74 -8.31 -14.26
CA ILE A 85 3.87 -9.21 -15.00
C ILE A 85 4.50 -9.47 -16.37
N THR A 86 4.82 -10.72 -16.65
CA THR A 86 5.47 -11.13 -17.90
C THR A 86 4.44 -11.51 -18.97
N ALA A 87 4.87 -11.55 -20.23
CA ALA A 87 4.03 -11.99 -21.33
C ALA A 87 3.41 -13.37 -21.10
N ASP A 88 4.15 -14.31 -20.52
CA ASP A 88 3.66 -15.66 -20.22
C ASP A 88 2.50 -15.66 -19.20
N MET A 89 2.56 -14.78 -18.21
CA MET A 89 1.49 -14.65 -17.20
C MET A 89 0.18 -14.10 -17.80
N ILE A 90 0.24 -13.49 -18.99
CA ILE A 90 -0.90 -12.86 -19.66
C ILE A 90 -1.41 -13.73 -20.82
N LEU A 91 -0.51 -14.24 -21.65
CA LEU A 91 -0.86 -14.86 -22.93
C LEU A 91 -1.15 -16.34 -22.83
N LYS A 92 -0.53 -17.06 -21.88
CA LYS A 92 -0.80 -18.48 -21.69
C LYS A 92 -2.17 -18.68 -21.03
N PRO A 93 -3.00 -19.65 -21.47
CA PRO A 93 -4.29 -19.94 -20.85
C PRO A 93 -4.22 -20.22 -19.36
N THR A 94 -3.10 -20.78 -18.89
CA THR A 94 -2.81 -21.04 -17.46
C THR A 94 -2.12 -19.88 -16.76
N GLY A 95 -1.93 -18.74 -17.44
CA GLY A 95 -1.26 -17.57 -16.90
C GLY A 95 -2.09 -16.87 -15.82
N LEU A 96 -1.44 -16.43 -14.76
CA LEU A 96 -2.08 -15.83 -13.60
C LEU A 96 -3.03 -14.67 -13.96
N PHE A 97 -2.68 -13.88 -14.98
CA PHE A 97 -3.43 -12.70 -15.41
C PHE A 97 -4.13 -12.88 -16.76
N HIS A 98 -4.23 -14.09 -17.29
CA HIS A 98 -4.86 -14.36 -18.57
C HIS A 98 -6.30 -13.83 -18.66
N SER A 99 -7.06 -13.90 -17.58
CA SER A 99 -8.45 -13.45 -17.51
C SER A 99 -8.64 -12.05 -16.89
N HIS A 100 -7.55 -11.35 -16.53
CA HIS A 100 -7.65 -10.00 -15.95
C HIS A 100 -7.73 -8.95 -17.06
N LYS A 101 -8.94 -8.46 -17.34
CA LYS A 101 -9.22 -7.60 -18.51
C LYS A 101 -8.33 -6.39 -18.62
N ALA A 102 -8.07 -5.67 -17.51
CA ALA A 102 -7.23 -4.47 -17.53
C ALA A 102 -5.78 -4.79 -17.91
N ILE A 103 -5.22 -5.86 -17.36
CA ILE A 103 -3.83 -6.28 -17.64
C ILE A 103 -3.70 -6.73 -19.10
N VAL A 104 -4.62 -7.57 -19.58
CA VAL A 104 -4.63 -8.03 -20.98
C VAL A 104 -4.74 -6.84 -21.92
N LYS A 105 -5.68 -5.92 -21.66
CA LYS A 105 -5.89 -4.73 -22.51
C LYS A 105 -4.67 -3.80 -22.52
N LEU A 106 -4.09 -3.54 -21.35
CA LEU A 106 -2.89 -2.72 -21.23
C LEU A 106 -1.71 -3.32 -22.00
N PHE A 107 -1.49 -4.62 -21.86
CA PHE A 107 -0.42 -5.33 -22.56
C PHE A 107 -0.60 -5.31 -24.09
N GLN A 108 -1.83 -5.52 -24.58
CA GLN A 108 -2.17 -5.41 -26.00
C GLN A 108 -1.88 -4.00 -26.55
N LEU A 109 -2.29 -2.96 -25.82
CA LEU A 109 -2.03 -1.56 -26.19
C LEU A 109 -0.53 -1.26 -26.17
N GLY A 110 0.20 -1.79 -25.17
CA GLY A 110 1.65 -1.69 -25.10
C GLY A 110 2.34 -2.23 -26.34
N ARG A 111 2.00 -3.45 -26.75
CA ARG A 111 2.55 -4.07 -27.95
C ARG A 111 2.16 -3.34 -29.24
N ALA A 112 0.90 -2.91 -29.37
CA ALA A 112 0.43 -2.15 -30.53
C ALA A 112 1.14 -0.80 -30.67
N ASN A 113 1.59 -0.20 -29.59
CA ASN A 113 2.27 1.09 -29.58
C ASN A 113 3.77 0.99 -29.25
N LYS A 114 4.37 -0.20 -29.32
CA LYS A 114 5.74 -0.47 -28.86
C LYS A 114 6.77 0.49 -29.42
N LYS A 115 6.77 0.73 -30.75
CA LYS A 115 7.70 1.65 -31.41
C LYS A 115 7.57 3.09 -30.89
N PHE A 116 6.36 3.56 -30.62
CA PHE A 116 6.13 4.88 -30.05
C PHE A 116 6.59 4.96 -28.58
N ALA A 117 6.43 3.89 -27.82
CA ALA A 117 6.91 3.80 -26.46
C ALA A 117 8.45 3.74 -26.38
N GLU A 118 9.10 2.97 -27.25
CA GLU A 118 10.56 2.90 -27.37
C GLU A 118 11.19 4.27 -27.73
N SER A 119 10.50 5.04 -28.55
CA SER A 119 10.95 6.39 -28.93
C SER A 119 10.57 7.48 -27.93
N GLY A 120 9.79 7.16 -26.89
CA GLY A 120 9.31 8.12 -25.89
C GLY A 120 8.14 9.00 -26.35
N LYS A 121 7.60 8.81 -27.57
CA LYS A 121 6.48 9.58 -28.11
C LYS A 121 5.16 9.26 -27.46
N LYS A 122 5.01 8.06 -26.89
CA LYS A 122 3.82 7.64 -26.14
C LYS A 122 4.26 6.85 -24.90
N ARG A 123 3.48 6.97 -23.82
CA ARG A 123 3.58 6.17 -22.62
C ARG A 123 2.30 5.38 -22.45
N ILE A 124 2.42 4.11 -22.10
CA ILE A 124 1.28 3.20 -21.97
C ILE A 124 1.24 2.70 -20.54
N ALA A 125 0.23 3.11 -19.80
CA ALA A 125 0.11 2.85 -18.38
C ALA A 125 -1.32 2.43 -17.99
N GLY A 126 -1.46 1.88 -16.77
CA GLY A 126 -2.73 1.55 -16.15
C GLY A 126 -2.90 2.27 -14.82
N ALA A 127 -4.12 2.72 -14.56
CA ALA A 127 -4.58 3.17 -13.27
C ALA A 127 -5.58 2.13 -12.74
N ILE A 128 -5.13 1.36 -11.76
CA ILE A 128 -5.91 0.27 -11.17
C ILE A 128 -6.33 0.68 -9.77
N PHE A 129 -7.63 0.70 -9.52
CA PHE A 129 -8.22 1.09 -8.25
C PHE A 129 -8.79 -0.11 -7.50
N ASP A 130 -9.09 0.05 -6.24
CA ASP A 130 -9.95 -0.86 -5.50
C ASP A 130 -11.42 -0.43 -5.56
N ALA A 131 -12.30 -1.15 -4.89
CA ALA A 131 -13.75 -0.98 -5.05
C ALA A 131 -14.29 0.38 -4.57
N ASP A 132 -13.75 0.92 -3.49
CA ASP A 132 -14.13 2.23 -2.93
C ASP A 132 -13.28 3.38 -3.48
N GLY A 133 -12.19 3.07 -4.21
CA GLY A 133 -11.41 4.02 -4.98
C GLY A 133 -10.43 4.84 -4.15
N ASP A 134 -10.13 4.42 -2.93
CA ASP A 134 -9.15 5.09 -2.07
C ASP A 134 -7.71 4.63 -2.32
N ARG A 135 -7.52 3.46 -2.95
CA ARG A 135 -6.24 2.86 -3.33
C ARG A 135 -6.00 2.95 -4.83
N PHE A 136 -4.72 3.02 -5.17
CA PHE A 136 -4.26 3.09 -6.55
C PHE A 136 -2.96 2.32 -6.74
N PHE A 137 -2.94 1.40 -7.71
CA PHE A 137 -1.72 0.82 -8.27
C PHE A 137 -1.51 1.33 -9.69
N ARG A 138 -0.29 1.74 -9.99
CA ARG A 138 0.13 2.08 -11.33
C ARG A 138 0.69 0.86 -12.03
N LEU A 139 0.25 0.61 -13.25
CA LEU A 139 0.91 -0.30 -14.16
C LEU A 139 1.68 0.50 -15.20
N GLU A 140 2.88 0.07 -15.56
CA GLU A 140 3.71 0.69 -16.59
C GLU A 140 4.17 -0.34 -17.59
N TYR A 141 3.90 -0.12 -18.89
CA TYR A 141 4.41 -0.99 -19.95
C TYR A 141 5.86 -0.67 -20.26
N ASP A 142 6.72 -1.66 -20.15
CA ASP A 142 8.13 -1.59 -20.53
C ASP A 142 8.32 -2.15 -21.96
N PRO A 143 8.49 -1.31 -22.98
CA PRO A 143 8.64 -1.74 -24.36
C PRO A 143 9.94 -2.49 -24.62
N PHE A 144 10.96 -2.28 -23.79
CA PHE A 144 12.28 -2.91 -23.93
C PHE A 144 12.33 -4.33 -23.40
N GLN A 145 11.45 -4.65 -22.44
CA GLN A 145 11.35 -5.99 -21.84
C GLN A 145 10.05 -6.71 -22.18
N ASP A 146 9.12 -6.04 -22.87
CA ASP A 146 7.77 -6.53 -23.19
C ASP A 146 7.05 -7.08 -21.94
N THR A 147 7.00 -6.25 -20.89
CA THR A 147 6.43 -6.60 -19.58
C THR A 147 5.66 -5.42 -19.00
N LEU A 148 4.81 -5.71 -18.00
CA LEU A 148 4.20 -4.68 -17.18
C LEU A 148 4.90 -4.64 -15.81
N TRP A 149 5.22 -3.45 -15.35
CA TRP A 149 5.67 -3.19 -13.99
C TRP A 149 4.50 -2.73 -13.15
N VAL A 150 4.39 -3.26 -11.94
CA VAL A 150 3.38 -2.88 -10.96
C VAL A 150 4.07 -1.99 -9.92
N LEU A 151 3.58 -0.78 -9.77
CA LEU A 151 4.02 0.18 -8.77
C LEU A 151 2.95 0.25 -7.69
N SER A 152 3.31 -0.19 -6.50
CA SER A 152 2.47 -0.14 -5.31
C SER A 152 2.48 1.24 -4.65
N GLY A 153 1.88 1.36 -3.49
CA GLY A 153 1.85 2.61 -2.73
C GLY A 153 3.24 3.13 -2.36
N ASP A 154 4.20 2.25 -2.08
CA ASP A 154 5.57 2.66 -1.74
C ASP A 154 6.28 3.33 -2.94
N GLU A 155 6.17 2.74 -4.14
CA GLU A 155 6.79 3.26 -5.35
C GLU A 155 6.13 4.59 -5.77
N THR A 156 4.80 4.63 -5.79
CA THR A 156 4.05 5.83 -6.16
C THR A 156 4.30 6.97 -5.18
N ALA A 157 4.39 6.70 -3.87
CA ALA A 157 4.71 7.69 -2.85
C ALA A 157 6.11 8.29 -3.03
N ILE A 158 7.12 7.49 -3.34
CA ILE A 158 8.48 8.01 -3.59
C ILE A 158 8.53 8.85 -4.87
N LEU A 159 7.80 8.47 -5.93
CA LEU A 159 7.67 9.30 -7.13
C LEU A 159 7.03 10.65 -6.82
N GLN A 160 5.95 10.66 -6.04
CA GLN A 160 5.27 11.87 -5.59
C GLN A 160 6.19 12.74 -4.70
N ALA A 161 6.87 12.15 -3.73
CA ALA A 161 7.79 12.86 -2.84
C ALA A 161 8.96 13.51 -3.62
N ARG A 162 9.53 12.79 -4.59
CA ARG A 162 10.59 13.31 -5.46
C ARG A 162 10.12 14.51 -6.27
N HIS A 163 8.90 14.43 -6.81
CA HIS A 163 8.31 15.54 -7.57
C HIS A 163 8.16 16.79 -6.69
N LEU A 164 7.60 16.66 -5.49
CA LEU A 164 7.42 17.77 -4.56
C LEU A 164 8.75 18.43 -4.19
N LEU A 165 9.78 17.63 -3.89
CA LEU A 165 11.10 18.14 -3.55
C LEU A 165 11.82 18.78 -4.75
N SER A 166 11.63 18.28 -5.98
CA SER A 166 12.25 18.87 -7.17
C SER A 166 11.60 20.19 -7.59
N ARG A 167 10.30 20.33 -7.36
CA ARG A 167 9.51 21.51 -7.74
C ARG A 167 9.47 22.59 -6.67
N PHE A 168 9.43 22.18 -5.40
CA PHE A 168 9.21 23.06 -4.26
C PHE A 168 10.13 22.70 -3.08
N PRO A 169 11.47 22.69 -3.29
CA PRO A 169 12.42 22.23 -2.27
C PRO A 169 12.33 23.04 -0.98
N GLU A 170 12.10 24.35 -1.08
CA GLU A 170 11.97 25.26 0.08
C GLU A 170 10.72 24.94 0.95
N ASN A 171 9.69 24.37 0.34
CA ASN A 171 8.45 24.04 1.06
C ASN A 171 8.48 22.65 1.67
N TYR A 172 9.18 21.69 1.04
CA TYR A 172 9.08 20.27 1.40
C TYR A 172 10.33 19.68 2.05
N THR A 173 11.51 20.33 1.97
CA THR A 173 12.69 19.84 2.70
C THR A 173 12.42 19.79 4.19
N GLY A 174 12.66 18.63 4.81
CA GLY A 174 12.35 18.37 6.22
C GLY A 174 10.90 17.95 6.52
N SER A 175 9.99 18.01 5.53
CA SER A 175 8.61 17.55 5.69
C SER A 175 8.54 16.06 6.01
N LEU A 176 7.43 15.62 6.59
CA LEU A 176 7.20 14.23 6.94
C LEU A 176 6.96 13.36 5.69
N TYR A 177 7.61 12.22 5.66
CA TYR A 177 7.25 11.06 4.86
C TYR A 177 6.75 9.98 5.82
N ILE A 178 5.46 9.69 5.80
CA ILE A 178 4.87 8.77 6.77
C ILE A 178 4.44 7.50 6.04
N ASN A 179 4.94 6.35 6.49
CA ASN A 179 4.49 5.06 5.98
C ASN A 179 4.19 4.07 7.10
N THR A 180 3.47 3.00 6.77
CA THR A 180 3.10 1.97 7.73
C THR A 180 4.23 0.94 7.90
N VAL A 181 4.14 0.14 8.95
CA VAL A 181 5.10 -0.96 9.22
C VAL A 181 5.11 -2.02 8.12
N GLU A 182 4.08 -2.08 7.28
CA GLU A 182 4.01 -3.03 6.13
C GLU A 182 4.82 -2.56 4.93
N SER A 183 5.14 -1.28 4.84
CA SER A 183 5.93 -0.69 3.76
C SER A 183 7.37 -1.22 3.71
N ASP A 184 8.00 -1.03 2.56
CA ASP A 184 9.43 -1.30 2.40
C ASP A 184 10.25 -0.30 3.22
N LEU A 185 11.12 -0.79 4.10
CA LEU A 185 12.00 0.07 4.91
C LEU A 185 12.96 0.91 4.05
N ASN A 186 13.27 0.47 2.83
CA ASN A 186 14.11 1.22 1.90
C ASN A 186 13.36 2.42 1.29
N ALA A 187 12.03 2.42 1.25
CA ALA A 187 11.25 3.61 0.89
C ALA A 187 11.48 4.73 1.92
N SER A 188 11.39 4.42 3.23
CA SER A 188 11.74 5.38 4.30
C SER A 188 13.18 5.87 4.18
N ALA A 189 14.15 4.98 3.93
CA ALA A 189 15.55 5.34 3.78
C ALA A 189 15.79 6.23 2.54
N SER A 190 15.06 5.98 1.45
CA SER A 190 15.10 6.83 0.25
C SER A 190 14.51 8.21 0.52
N ALA A 191 13.39 8.28 1.23
CA ALA A 191 12.79 9.56 1.63
C ALA A 191 13.76 10.38 2.51
N GLU A 192 14.43 9.74 3.46
CA GLU A 192 15.46 10.38 4.32
C GLU A 192 16.62 10.90 3.48
N SER A 193 17.11 10.11 2.52
CA SER A 193 18.22 10.54 1.64
C SER A 193 17.86 11.70 0.72
N MET A 194 16.57 11.92 0.45
CA MET A 194 16.06 13.06 -0.29
C MET A 194 15.85 14.32 0.56
N GLY A 195 16.07 14.25 1.88
CA GLY A 195 15.88 15.37 2.80
C GLY A 195 14.52 15.42 3.48
N LEU A 196 13.70 14.36 3.41
CA LEU A 196 12.46 14.22 4.16
C LEU A 196 12.70 13.60 5.54
N THR A 197 11.74 13.75 6.44
CA THR A 197 11.76 13.14 7.78
C THR A 197 10.86 11.89 7.79
N PRO A 198 11.44 10.68 7.75
CA PRO A 198 10.63 9.47 7.71
C PRO A 198 10.02 9.14 9.07
N LEU A 199 8.76 8.76 9.07
CA LEU A 199 8.02 8.33 10.26
C LEU A 199 7.24 7.05 9.97
N LEU A 200 7.39 6.03 10.83
CA LEU A 200 6.71 4.75 10.69
C LEU A 200 5.52 4.69 11.65
N THR A 201 4.34 4.25 11.15
CA THR A 201 3.12 4.05 11.95
C THR A 201 2.66 2.59 11.94
N ALA A 202 1.68 2.27 12.78
CA ALA A 202 0.89 1.05 12.61
C ALA A 202 0.13 1.07 11.27
N VAL A 203 -0.47 -0.07 10.90
CA VAL A 203 -1.24 -0.22 9.66
C VAL A 203 -2.58 0.50 9.77
N GLY A 204 -2.94 1.24 8.74
CA GLY A 204 -4.16 2.02 8.62
C GLY A 204 -3.91 3.52 8.44
N ASP A 205 -4.58 4.10 7.47
CA ASP A 205 -4.52 5.53 7.11
C ASP A 205 -4.81 6.47 8.29
N LYS A 206 -5.74 6.07 9.18
CA LYS A 206 -6.07 6.81 10.43
C LYS A 206 -4.84 7.10 11.28
N TRP A 207 -3.84 6.23 11.28
CA TRP A 207 -2.61 6.42 12.05
C TRP A 207 -1.66 7.38 11.34
N ILE A 208 -1.64 7.38 10.01
CA ILE A 208 -0.94 8.38 9.21
C ILE A 208 -1.55 9.76 9.50
N LEU A 209 -2.87 9.87 9.43
CA LEU A 209 -3.60 11.11 9.74
C LEU A 209 -3.33 11.59 11.17
N LEU A 210 -3.35 10.70 12.16
CA LEU A 210 -3.01 11.06 13.55
C LEU A 210 -1.59 11.66 13.66
N LYS A 211 -0.59 11.07 12.98
CA LYS A 211 0.78 11.61 13.01
C LYS A 211 0.88 12.97 12.35
N ILE A 212 0.15 13.19 11.25
CA ILE A 212 0.06 14.51 10.59
C ILE A 212 -0.49 15.55 11.57
N HIS A 213 -1.62 15.24 12.24
CA HIS A 213 -2.24 16.17 13.20
C HIS A 213 -1.35 16.44 14.41
N LEU A 214 -0.69 15.43 14.96
CA LEU A 214 0.27 15.61 16.03
C LEU A 214 1.43 16.52 15.62
N ALA A 215 1.95 16.36 14.40
CA ALA A 215 3.02 17.21 13.88
C ALA A 215 2.55 18.66 13.67
N ILE A 216 1.34 18.87 13.18
CA ILE A 216 0.74 20.22 13.05
C ILE A 216 0.60 20.87 14.44
N LEU A 217 0.12 20.13 15.43
CA LEU A 217 -0.01 20.67 16.80
C LEU A 217 1.35 20.98 17.42
N GLN A 218 2.36 20.14 17.20
CA GLN A 218 3.73 20.38 17.65
C GLN A 218 4.33 21.62 16.99
N GLN A 219 4.14 21.80 15.69
CA GLN A 219 4.58 23.01 14.99
C GLN A 219 3.89 24.27 15.53
N LYS A 220 2.55 24.21 15.76
CA LYS A 220 1.81 25.30 16.37
C LYS A 220 2.30 25.61 17.81
N LEU A 221 2.64 24.59 18.57
CA LEU A 221 3.22 24.74 19.92
C LEU A 221 4.56 25.48 19.88
N LEU A 222 5.42 25.16 18.92
CA LEU A 222 6.69 25.86 18.72
C LEU A 222 6.49 27.34 18.33
N MET A 223 5.45 27.64 17.55
CA MET A 223 5.14 29.02 17.16
C MET A 223 4.47 29.82 18.29
N ALA A 224 3.83 29.16 19.25
CA ALA A 224 3.14 29.80 20.36
C ALA A 224 4.06 30.22 21.51
N LYS A 225 5.37 30.42 21.29
CA LYS A 225 6.39 30.70 22.34
C LYS A 225 6.04 31.86 23.29
N HIS A 226 5.30 32.85 22.78
CA HIS A 226 4.95 34.07 23.55
C HIS A 226 3.52 34.05 24.14
N SER A 227 2.82 32.89 24.11
CA SER A 227 1.47 32.77 24.68
C SER A 227 1.34 31.54 25.60
N PRO A 228 1.59 31.69 26.90
CA PRO A 228 1.52 30.57 27.85
C PRO A 228 0.17 29.85 27.88
N LYS A 229 -0.93 30.60 27.76
CA LYS A 229 -2.30 30.02 27.68
C LYS A 229 -2.46 29.10 26.48
N LYS A 230 -2.02 29.55 25.30
CA LYS A 230 -2.10 28.78 24.06
C LYS A 230 -1.16 27.57 24.08
N GLN A 231 0.02 27.71 24.68
CA GLN A 231 0.93 26.57 24.88
C GLN A 231 0.30 25.48 25.75
N LYS A 232 -0.33 25.86 26.89
CA LYS A 232 -1.00 24.91 27.79
C LYS A 232 -2.13 24.17 27.07
N GLU A 233 -2.95 24.90 26.30
CA GLU A 233 -4.02 24.30 25.48
C GLU A 233 -3.48 23.29 24.47
N LEU A 234 -2.46 23.65 23.69
CA LEU A 234 -1.85 22.77 22.68
C LEU A 234 -1.19 21.53 23.31
N LYS A 235 -0.48 21.70 24.46
CA LYS A 235 0.10 20.57 25.19
C LYS A 235 -0.98 19.61 25.66
N ASN A 236 -2.11 20.11 26.18
CA ASN A 236 -3.22 19.26 26.60
C ASN A 236 -3.84 18.49 25.41
N LYS A 237 -4.03 19.14 24.25
CA LYS A 237 -4.53 18.50 23.03
C LYS A 237 -3.58 17.39 22.55
N ILE A 238 -2.27 17.66 22.51
CA ILE A 238 -1.24 16.67 22.14
C ILE A 238 -1.30 15.47 23.09
N ALA A 239 -1.30 15.73 24.42
CA ALA A 239 -1.36 14.66 25.42
C ALA A 239 -2.64 13.82 25.30
N LEU A 240 -3.78 14.45 25.05
CA LEU A 240 -5.06 13.76 24.83
C LEU A 240 -5.01 12.82 23.63
N LEU A 241 -4.50 13.29 22.49
CA LEU A 241 -4.36 12.48 21.28
C LEU A 241 -3.37 11.32 21.46
N GLN A 242 -2.26 11.56 22.14
CA GLN A 242 -1.27 10.53 22.43
C GLN A 242 -1.81 9.44 23.37
N LYS A 243 -2.69 9.82 24.32
CA LYS A 243 -3.26 8.89 25.32
C LYS A 243 -4.43 8.06 24.76
N LYS A 244 -5.34 8.70 24.02
CA LYS A 244 -6.58 8.05 23.56
C LYS A 244 -6.44 7.35 22.21
N GLY A 245 -5.40 7.69 21.44
CA GLY A 245 -5.39 7.37 20.02
C GLY A 245 -6.62 8.03 19.33
N VAL A 246 -6.79 7.75 18.04
CA VAL A 246 -8.02 8.17 17.35
C VAL A 246 -9.01 7.04 17.43
N THR A 247 -9.91 7.10 18.39
CA THR A 247 -10.98 6.10 18.55
C THR A 247 -12.17 6.40 17.64
N ARG A 248 -12.32 7.65 17.17
CA ARG A 248 -13.40 8.08 16.28
C ARG A 248 -12.89 9.15 15.30
N VAL A 249 -13.29 9.04 14.03
CA VAL A 249 -13.00 10.06 13.01
C VAL A 249 -13.56 11.44 13.41
N GLY A 250 -14.71 11.46 14.10
CA GLY A 250 -15.30 12.69 14.64
C GLY A 250 -14.40 13.46 15.62
N ASP A 251 -13.51 12.77 16.34
CA ASP A 251 -12.57 13.42 17.26
C ASP A 251 -11.48 14.19 16.50
N LEU A 252 -11.08 13.72 15.31
CA LEU A 252 -10.16 14.43 14.41
C LEU A 252 -10.82 15.66 13.79
N LEU A 253 -12.04 15.51 13.28
CA LEU A 253 -12.79 16.60 12.65
C LEU A 253 -13.12 17.70 13.65
N SER A 254 -13.49 17.37 14.89
CA SER A 254 -13.74 18.34 15.95
C SER A 254 -12.47 19.07 16.37
N LEU A 255 -11.32 18.42 16.32
CA LEU A 255 -10.00 19.02 16.56
C LEU A 255 -9.60 20.00 15.45
N GLU A 256 -9.86 19.66 14.19
CA GLU A 256 -9.61 20.55 13.04
C GLU A 256 -10.48 21.79 13.09
N ALA A 257 -11.77 21.63 13.33
CA ALA A 257 -12.72 22.74 13.45
C ALA A 257 -12.35 23.72 14.58
N SER A 258 -11.71 23.24 15.65
CA SER A 258 -11.27 24.07 16.79
C SER A 258 -9.92 24.77 16.60
N ILE A 259 -9.19 24.49 15.51
CA ILE A 259 -7.88 25.08 15.25
C ILE A 259 -8.05 26.09 14.11
N PRO A 260 -8.15 27.41 14.41
CA PRO A 260 -8.17 28.40 13.35
C PRO A 260 -6.91 28.28 12.52
N PRO A 261 -7.02 28.32 11.16
CA PRO A 261 -5.85 28.32 10.30
C PRO A 261 -4.96 29.48 10.73
N SER A 262 -3.71 29.19 11.03
CA SER A 262 -2.80 30.25 11.44
C SER A 262 -2.53 31.16 10.25
N GLN A 263 -2.84 32.44 10.36
CA GLN A 263 -2.42 33.47 9.42
C GLN A 263 -0.89 33.56 9.29
N THR A 264 -0.14 32.88 10.16
CA THR A 264 1.32 32.81 10.20
C THR A 264 1.92 31.70 9.34
N ALA A 265 1.13 30.73 8.86
CA ALA A 265 1.60 29.77 7.85
C ALA A 265 1.95 30.46 6.51
N ALA A 266 1.42 31.65 6.27
CA ALA A 266 1.70 32.44 5.07
C ALA A 266 3.11 33.04 5.00
N LYS A 267 3.87 33.09 6.10
CA LYS A 267 5.25 33.62 6.09
C LYS A 267 6.35 32.57 6.03
N ASN A 268 6.06 31.31 6.42
CA ASN A 268 6.97 30.19 6.18
C ASN A 268 6.15 29.11 5.47
N ASN A 269 6.27 28.99 4.17
CA ASN A 269 5.58 28.03 3.30
C ASN A 269 5.96 26.57 3.54
N PHE A 270 6.33 26.21 4.77
CA PHE A 270 6.78 24.87 5.11
C PHE A 270 5.60 23.90 5.20
N ALA A 271 5.60 22.90 4.32
CA ALA A 271 4.62 21.83 4.35
C ALA A 271 4.93 20.82 5.46
N VAL A 272 3.93 20.46 6.27
CA VAL A 272 4.12 19.46 7.33
C VAL A 272 4.30 18.07 6.74
N LEU A 273 3.55 17.73 5.70
CA LEU A 273 3.54 16.44 5.04
C LEU A 273 3.99 16.57 3.58
N ALA A 274 4.92 15.72 3.17
CA ALA A 274 5.15 15.45 1.76
C ALA A 274 4.17 14.36 1.27
N VAL A 275 4.29 13.13 1.79
CA VAL A 275 3.42 12.01 1.42
C VAL A 275 3.22 11.09 2.63
N GLY A 276 1.97 10.66 2.85
CA GLY A 276 1.62 9.50 3.67
C GLY A 276 1.36 8.30 2.76
N SER A 277 1.75 7.09 3.15
CA SER A 277 1.68 5.92 2.27
C SER A 277 1.43 4.61 3.01
N GLU A 278 0.60 3.78 2.39
CA GLU A 278 0.51 2.34 2.65
C GLU A 278 0.96 1.57 1.41
N GLU A 279 1.62 0.44 1.59
CA GLU A 279 2.04 -0.42 0.47
C GLU A 279 0.86 -0.82 -0.43
N THR A 280 -0.32 -0.97 0.15
CA THR A 280 -1.56 -1.35 -0.52
C THR A 280 -2.10 -0.31 -1.52
N GLY A 281 -1.39 0.81 -1.72
CA GLY A 281 -1.73 1.83 -2.71
C GLY A 281 -2.48 3.04 -2.15
N HIS A 282 -2.70 3.09 -0.84
CA HIS A 282 -3.35 4.22 -0.20
C HIS A 282 -2.33 5.33 0.09
N ASN A 283 -2.30 6.36 -0.73
CA ASN A 283 -1.41 7.50 -0.57
C ASN A 283 -2.17 8.75 -0.14
N ILE A 284 -1.61 9.46 0.83
CA ILE A 284 -2.14 10.70 1.39
C ILE A 284 -1.22 11.84 1.01
N THR A 285 -1.76 12.83 0.33
CA THR A 285 -1.09 14.11 0.03
C THR A 285 -1.96 15.26 0.49
N THR A 286 -1.35 16.43 0.68
CA THR A 286 -2.09 17.64 0.99
C THR A 286 -3.02 18.01 -0.17
N ALA A 287 -4.25 18.35 0.16
CA ALA A 287 -5.19 19.03 -0.73
C ALA A 287 -5.73 20.28 -0.04
N PHE A 288 -6.35 21.15 -0.81
CA PHE A 288 -6.96 22.38 -0.30
C PHE A 288 -8.47 22.34 -0.52
N LEU A 289 -9.21 22.70 0.52
CA LEU A 289 -10.65 22.87 0.49
C LEU A 289 -10.95 24.36 0.59
N THR A 290 -11.73 24.88 -0.34
CA THR A 290 -12.23 26.27 -0.29
C THR A 290 -13.50 26.30 0.53
N LEU A 291 -13.48 27.00 1.66
CA LEU A 291 -14.66 27.21 2.50
C LEU A 291 -15.60 28.27 1.90
N PRO A 292 -16.87 28.37 2.37
CA PRO A 292 -17.84 29.35 1.86
C PRO A 292 -17.39 30.82 1.93
N ASN A 293 -16.46 31.14 2.82
CA ASN A 293 -15.85 32.47 2.95
C ASN A 293 -14.59 32.66 2.09
N TRP A 294 -14.42 31.86 1.05
CA TRP A 294 -13.25 31.83 0.14
C TRP A 294 -11.91 31.55 0.81
N LYS A 295 -11.93 31.10 2.07
CA LYS A 295 -10.74 30.70 2.80
C LYS A 295 -10.36 29.28 2.41
N GLU A 296 -9.12 29.09 2.00
CA GLU A 296 -8.57 27.78 1.73
C GLU A 296 -7.94 27.18 2.99
N VAL A 297 -8.25 25.92 3.23
CA VAL A 297 -7.69 25.15 4.35
C VAL A 297 -7.04 23.89 3.81
N PRO A 298 -5.84 23.54 4.26
CA PRO A 298 -5.21 22.27 3.91
C PRO A 298 -5.98 21.12 4.57
N ILE A 299 -6.25 20.09 3.78
CA ILE A 299 -6.83 18.84 4.24
C ILE A 299 -5.94 17.67 3.84
N TYR A 300 -6.04 16.58 4.57
CA TYR A 300 -5.26 15.36 4.36
C TYR A 300 -6.21 14.18 4.28
N PHE A 301 -6.19 13.47 3.17
CA PHE A 301 -7.02 12.28 2.98
C PHE A 301 -6.44 11.40 1.88
N GLY A 302 -6.72 10.10 1.95
CA GLY A 302 -6.43 9.14 0.90
C GLY A 302 -7.46 9.28 -0.20
N ASN A 303 -6.98 9.36 -1.44
CA ASN A 303 -7.82 9.40 -2.64
C ASN A 303 -7.02 8.80 -3.79
N GLY A 304 -7.42 7.60 -4.21
CA GLY A 304 -6.72 6.86 -5.26
C GLY A 304 -6.65 7.62 -6.57
N LEU A 305 -7.75 8.30 -6.96
CA LEU A 305 -7.82 9.07 -8.21
C LEU A 305 -6.87 10.28 -8.19
N LYS A 306 -6.85 11.06 -7.10
CA LYS A 306 -5.90 12.17 -6.93
C LYS A 306 -4.46 11.66 -6.93
N SER A 307 -4.18 10.56 -6.24
CA SER A 307 -2.87 9.93 -6.20
C SER A 307 -2.43 9.46 -7.57
N ALA A 308 -3.34 8.91 -8.37
CA ALA A 308 -3.06 8.51 -9.75
C ALA A 308 -2.69 9.71 -10.62
N LEU A 309 -3.53 10.75 -10.65
CA LEU A 309 -3.27 11.97 -11.42
C LEU A 309 -1.93 12.61 -11.05
N ASN A 310 -1.68 12.78 -9.75
CA ASN A 310 -0.43 13.37 -9.26
C ASN A 310 0.79 12.50 -9.61
N THR A 311 0.66 11.17 -9.53
CA THR A 311 1.75 10.25 -9.91
C THR A 311 2.03 10.32 -11.41
N PHE A 312 1.00 10.38 -12.26
CA PHE A 312 1.19 10.54 -13.71
C PHE A 312 1.81 11.88 -14.03
N ALA A 313 1.30 12.99 -13.48
CA ALA A 313 1.88 14.32 -13.67
C ALA A 313 3.38 14.36 -13.27
N ALA A 314 3.70 13.82 -12.09
CA ALA A 314 5.08 13.74 -11.59
C ALA A 314 6.01 12.98 -12.55
N THR A 315 5.51 11.92 -13.17
CA THR A 315 6.30 11.09 -14.09
C THR A 315 6.36 11.67 -15.51
N GLU A 316 5.37 12.43 -15.95
CA GLU A 316 5.47 13.17 -17.23
C GLU A 316 6.54 14.26 -17.17
N HIS A 317 6.66 14.97 -16.05
CA HIS A 317 7.78 15.89 -15.83
C HIS A 317 9.13 15.16 -15.88
N LEU A 318 9.21 13.96 -15.35
CA LEU A 318 10.39 13.13 -15.41
C LEU A 318 10.68 12.64 -16.84
N ALA A 319 9.65 12.28 -17.60
CA ALA A 319 9.77 11.83 -19.00
C ALA A 319 10.31 12.94 -19.91
N ALA A 320 9.97 14.19 -19.64
CA ALA A 320 10.47 15.34 -20.41
C ALA A 320 12.00 15.55 -20.28
N THR A 321 12.62 14.99 -19.25
CA THR A 321 14.06 15.20 -18.95
C THR A 321 14.93 13.97 -19.19
N LEU A 322 14.33 12.78 -19.36
CA LEU A 322 15.05 11.51 -19.45
C LEU A 322 14.86 10.82 -20.80
N LEU A 323 15.90 10.13 -21.27
CA LEU A 323 15.76 9.18 -22.37
C LEU A 323 14.78 8.06 -22.00
N PRO A 324 13.99 7.51 -22.97
CA PRO A 324 12.91 6.55 -22.70
C PRO A 324 13.32 5.36 -21.82
N LYS A 325 14.46 4.75 -22.07
CA LYS A 325 14.96 3.63 -21.28
C LYS A 325 15.27 4.02 -19.83
N ARG A 326 15.83 5.23 -19.61
CA ARG A 326 16.12 5.76 -18.27
C ARG A 326 14.84 6.16 -17.55
N TYR A 327 13.87 6.71 -18.28
CA TYR A 327 12.54 6.99 -17.75
C TYR A 327 11.91 5.71 -17.16
N ILE A 328 11.81 4.65 -17.98
CA ILE A 328 11.25 3.36 -17.51
C ILE A 328 12.00 2.84 -16.27
N GLN A 329 13.33 2.91 -16.25
CA GLN A 329 14.13 2.51 -15.08
C GLN A 329 13.78 3.33 -13.83
N SER A 330 13.64 4.65 -13.97
CA SER A 330 13.34 5.56 -12.87
C SER A 330 11.93 5.40 -12.33
N VAL A 331 10.96 5.07 -13.18
CA VAL A 331 9.58 4.85 -12.80
C VAL A 331 9.41 3.49 -12.12
N ARG A 332 9.90 2.41 -12.74
CA ARG A 332 9.73 1.05 -12.21
C ARG A 332 10.48 0.77 -10.91
N GLN A 333 11.54 1.55 -10.64
CA GLN A 333 12.38 1.38 -9.47
C GLN A 333 12.79 2.75 -8.91
N PRO A 334 11.84 3.50 -8.31
CA PRO A 334 12.12 4.83 -7.77
C PRO A 334 13.04 4.81 -6.54
N PHE A 335 13.18 3.65 -5.90
CA PHE A 335 14.18 3.38 -4.85
C PHE A 335 14.71 1.95 -4.99
N LEU A 336 15.81 1.63 -4.32
CA LEU A 336 16.34 0.27 -4.30
C LEU A 336 15.45 -0.59 -3.39
N PRO A 337 14.67 -1.54 -3.94
CA PRO A 337 13.73 -2.31 -3.13
C PRO A 337 14.46 -3.22 -2.13
N GLY A 338 13.96 -3.24 -0.90
CA GLY A 338 14.38 -4.11 0.18
C GLY A 338 13.81 -5.52 0.04
N PHE A 339 13.88 -6.26 1.13
CA PHE A 339 13.23 -7.54 1.30
C PHE A 339 11.95 -7.36 2.12
N LYS A 340 10.83 -7.77 1.55
CA LYS A 340 9.53 -7.86 2.19
C LYS A 340 9.02 -9.29 2.09
N SER A 341 8.49 -9.83 3.16
CA SER A 341 7.79 -11.11 3.15
C SER A 341 6.82 -11.16 4.32
N THR A 342 5.65 -11.69 4.11
CA THR A 342 4.65 -11.91 5.15
C THR A 342 4.28 -13.38 5.18
N LEU A 343 4.29 -13.96 6.37
CA LEU A 343 3.89 -15.35 6.61
C LEU A 343 2.62 -15.33 7.43
N TYR A 344 1.66 -16.20 7.10
CA TYR A 344 0.36 -16.22 7.73
C TYR A 344 0.06 -17.57 8.39
N THR A 345 -0.72 -17.53 9.46
CA THR A 345 -1.44 -18.67 10.02
C THR A 345 -2.90 -18.29 10.16
N TYR A 346 -3.79 -19.01 9.50
CA TYR A 346 -5.24 -18.82 9.54
C TYR A 346 -5.91 -19.73 10.56
N TYR A 347 -7.17 -19.44 10.87
CA TYR A 347 -8.02 -20.23 11.74
C TYR A 347 -7.40 -20.45 13.11
N ILE A 348 -7.14 -19.35 13.79
CA ILE A 348 -6.46 -19.28 15.07
C ILE A 348 -7.39 -18.77 16.18
N ARG A 349 -6.97 -18.96 17.42
CA ARG A 349 -7.55 -18.32 18.61
C ARG A 349 -6.86 -16.97 18.83
N GLN A 350 -7.34 -15.94 18.11
CA GLN A 350 -6.72 -14.60 18.06
C GLN A 350 -6.63 -13.95 19.44
N GLU A 351 -7.60 -14.17 20.29
CA GLU A 351 -7.70 -13.62 21.64
C GLU A 351 -6.51 -13.99 22.55
N LEU A 352 -5.80 -15.07 22.23
CA LEU A 352 -4.62 -15.50 22.98
C LEU A 352 -3.37 -14.69 22.68
N PHE A 353 -3.35 -13.95 21.53
CA PHE A 353 -2.22 -13.08 21.17
C PHE A 353 -2.60 -11.63 21.40
N CYS A 354 -2.39 -11.15 22.60
CA CYS A 354 -2.48 -9.74 22.99
C CYS A 354 -1.22 -9.36 23.79
N ARG A 355 -0.99 -8.08 23.94
CA ARG A 355 0.20 -7.55 24.62
C ARG A 355 0.35 -8.18 26.00
N ASP A 356 1.58 -8.60 26.31
CA ASP A 356 1.99 -9.24 27.56
C ASP A 356 1.27 -10.56 27.91
N SER A 357 0.51 -11.15 26.97
CA SER A 357 -0.02 -12.52 27.13
C SER A 357 1.11 -13.56 27.18
N GLN A 358 0.81 -14.77 27.62
CA GLN A 358 1.79 -15.86 27.67
C GLN A 358 2.33 -16.18 26.26
N VAL A 359 1.46 -16.16 25.22
CA VAL A 359 1.85 -16.38 23.83
C VAL A 359 2.77 -15.26 23.36
N TRP A 360 2.38 -14.00 23.58
CA TRP A 360 3.17 -12.83 23.19
C TRP A 360 4.57 -12.86 23.80
N ARG A 361 4.68 -13.19 25.10
CA ARG A 361 5.98 -13.32 25.80
C ARG A 361 6.85 -14.45 25.24
N LYS A 362 6.24 -15.62 24.91
CA LYS A 362 6.97 -16.75 24.30
C LYS A 362 7.49 -16.36 22.91
N VAL A 363 6.67 -15.75 22.08
CA VAL A 363 7.05 -15.26 20.74
C VAL A 363 8.16 -14.23 20.83
N LYS A 364 8.05 -13.24 21.72
CA LYS A 364 9.10 -12.23 21.96
C LYS A 364 10.42 -12.88 22.35
N ARG A 365 10.42 -13.83 23.29
CA ARG A 365 11.64 -14.53 23.71
C ARG A 365 12.30 -15.25 22.54
N LEU A 366 11.53 -16.00 21.74
CA LEU A 366 12.06 -16.72 20.59
C LEU A 366 12.62 -15.74 19.54
N LEU A 367 11.93 -14.62 19.26
CA LEU A 367 12.42 -13.59 18.34
C LEU A 367 13.79 -13.04 18.76
N PHE A 368 13.98 -12.73 20.05
CA PHE A 368 15.27 -12.25 20.55
C PHE A 368 16.35 -13.31 20.44
N GLN A 369 16.06 -14.57 20.75
CA GLN A 369 17.00 -15.68 20.63
C GLN A 369 17.43 -15.92 19.18
N SER A 370 16.46 -16.06 18.26
CA SER A 370 16.73 -16.31 16.84
C SER A 370 17.44 -15.13 16.17
N ALA A 371 17.10 -13.89 16.56
CA ALA A 371 17.81 -12.69 16.11
C ALA A 371 19.28 -12.72 16.53
N LYS A 372 19.56 -13.00 17.81
CA LYS A 372 20.94 -13.10 18.36
C LYS A 372 21.74 -14.19 17.64
N GLN A 373 21.15 -15.39 17.46
CA GLN A 373 21.77 -16.50 16.72
C GLN A 373 22.07 -16.16 15.26
N SER A 374 21.27 -15.27 14.66
CA SER A 374 21.45 -14.79 13.29
C SER A 374 22.42 -13.59 13.18
N GLY A 375 23.00 -13.13 14.30
CA GLY A 375 23.96 -12.03 14.36
C GLY A 375 23.31 -10.62 14.37
N TYR A 376 22.04 -10.51 14.75
CA TYR A 376 21.37 -9.22 14.89
C TYR A 376 21.35 -8.75 16.36
N SER A 377 21.55 -7.46 16.57
CA SER A 377 21.05 -6.79 17.76
C SER A 377 19.54 -6.56 17.62
N ALA A 378 18.77 -6.82 18.66
CA ALA A 378 17.33 -6.74 18.64
C ALA A 378 16.80 -5.78 19.72
N LYS A 379 15.83 -4.93 19.37
CA LYS A 379 15.18 -4.00 20.29
C LYS A 379 13.67 -3.98 20.03
N THR A 380 12.86 -4.08 21.08
CA THR A 380 11.41 -3.88 20.97
C THR A 380 11.10 -2.42 20.63
N ARG A 381 10.24 -2.19 19.64
CA ARG A 381 9.63 -0.90 19.36
C ARG A 381 8.14 -1.01 19.66
N ASN A 382 7.64 -0.09 20.48
CA ASN A 382 6.23 -0.04 20.80
C ASN A 382 5.51 0.92 19.85
N PHE A 383 4.35 0.50 19.40
CA PHE A 383 3.41 1.31 18.62
C PHE A 383 2.17 1.55 19.48
N PRO A 384 1.98 2.77 20.03
CA PRO A 384 0.75 3.09 20.79
C PRO A 384 -0.50 2.90 19.96
N ASP A 385 -0.35 3.01 18.64
CA ASP A 385 -1.40 2.91 17.63
C ASP A 385 -1.91 1.44 17.47
N ASP A 386 -1.03 0.45 17.75
CA ASP A 386 -1.36 -0.99 17.75
C ASP A 386 -0.60 -1.65 18.92
N PRO A 387 -1.14 -1.56 20.14
CA PRO A 387 -0.44 -2.00 21.35
C PRO A 387 -0.21 -3.52 21.39
N ASP A 388 -1.01 -4.30 20.70
CA ASP A 388 -0.90 -5.76 20.63
C ASP A 388 0.09 -6.24 19.56
N MET A 389 0.57 -5.35 18.68
CA MET A 389 1.61 -5.67 17.73
C MET A 389 2.96 -5.84 18.43
N LEU A 390 3.60 -6.99 18.24
CA LEU A 390 4.98 -7.22 18.67
C LEU A 390 5.94 -6.82 17.56
N TYR A 391 6.57 -5.66 17.67
CA TYR A 391 7.57 -5.20 16.70
C TYR A 391 8.98 -5.28 17.29
N ILE A 392 9.88 -5.99 16.60
CA ILE A 392 11.30 -6.07 16.91
C ILE A 392 12.11 -5.41 15.80
N SER A 393 12.77 -4.31 16.14
CA SER A 393 13.77 -3.68 15.27
C SER A 393 15.09 -4.44 15.37
N LEU A 394 15.70 -4.72 14.23
CA LEU A 394 16.95 -5.46 14.11
C LEU A 394 18.05 -4.52 13.61
N SER A 395 19.24 -4.59 14.23
CA SER A 395 20.45 -3.83 13.84
C SER A 395 20.16 -2.36 13.54
N GLY A 396 19.49 -1.68 14.47
CA GLY A 396 19.29 -0.24 14.41
C GLY A 396 18.42 0.24 13.22
N ARG A 397 17.24 -0.34 13.02
CA ARG A 397 16.26 -0.02 11.97
C ARG A 397 16.61 -0.55 10.55
N LYS A 398 17.70 -1.29 10.38
CA LYS A 398 18.05 -1.86 9.06
C LYS A 398 17.17 -3.04 8.66
N ALA A 399 16.52 -3.68 9.65
CA ALA A 399 15.52 -4.71 9.45
C ALA A 399 14.49 -4.67 10.57
N GLY A 400 13.33 -5.28 10.34
CA GLY A 400 12.27 -5.39 11.32
C GLY A 400 11.48 -6.69 11.16
N ILE A 401 11.04 -7.25 12.27
CA ILE A 401 10.09 -8.35 12.30
C ILE A 401 8.95 -7.94 13.21
N PHE A 402 7.72 -8.07 12.71
CA PHE A 402 6.56 -7.81 13.55
C PHE A 402 5.49 -8.89 13.39
N VAL A 403 4.81 -9.14 14.50
CA VAL A 403 3.74 -10.13 14.62
C VAL A 403 2.47 -9.40 15.04
N ARG A 404 1.38 -9.59 14.30
CA ARG A 404 0.09 -8.95 14.59
C ARG A 404 -1.10 -9.80 14.15
N ASN A 405 -2.20 -9.68 14.88
CA ASN A 405 -3.49 -10.18 14.43
C ASN A 405 -4.03 -9.35 13.28
N SER A 406 -4.77 -9.98 12.37
CA SER A 406 -5.58 -9.25 11.39
C SER A 406 -6.82 -8.66 12.05
N GLY A 407 -7.18 -7.44 11.67
CA GLY A 407 -8.43 -6.80 12.14
C GLY A 407 -9.67 -7.26 11.38
N THR A 408 -9.51 -7.90 10.22
CA THR A 408 -10.63 -8.25 9.30
C THR A 408 -10.79 -9.75 9.07
N GLU A 409 -9.74 -10.53 9.27
CA GLU A 409 -9.75 -11.98 9.02
C GLU A 409 -9.20 -12.74 10.25
N ASN A 410 -9.63 -13.99 10.40
CA ASN A 410 -9.11 -14.86 11.47
C ASN A 410 -7.74 -15.40 11.09
N LYS A 411 -6.72 -14.54 11.22
CA LYS A 411 -5.31 -14.88 10.96
C LYS A 411 -4.35 -14.03 11.79
N ILE A 412 -3.16 -14.56 11.99
CA ILE A 412 -1.99 -13.82 12.48
C ILE A 412 -0.91 -13.79 11.43
N SER A 413 -0.18 -12.70 11.35
CA SER A 413 0.92 -12.50 10.41
C SER A 413 2.25 -12.34 11.10
N VAL A 414 3.30 -12.90 10.49
CA VAL A 414 4.71 -12.64 10.80
C VAL A 414 5.30 -11.89 9.61
N ASN A 415 5.58 -10.64 9.81
CA ASN A 415 6.04 -9.72 8.77
C ASN A 415 7.54 -9.52 8.87
N LEU A 416 8.23 -9.68 7.76
CA LEU A 416 9.67 -9.62 7.63
C LEU A 416 10.05 -8.47 6.70
N ARG A 417 10.85 -7.55 7.19
CA ARG A 417 11.32 -6.37 6.43
C ARG A 417 12.83 -6.23 6.61
N GLY A 418 13.56 -5.90 5.55
CA GLY A 418 15.00 -5.69 5.64
C GLY A 418 15.70 -5.57 4.30
N ARG A 419 17.01 -5.79 4.26
CA ARG A 419 17.79 -5.78 3.02
C ARG A 419 17.62 -7.11 2.28
N LYS A 420 17.77 -7.11 0.96
CA LYS A 420 17.77 -8.34 0.16
C LYS A 420 18.83 -9.36 0.60
N SER A 421 20.01 -8.89 1.04
CA SER A 421 21.06 -9.73 1.61
C SER A 421 20.65 -10.48 2.88
N ASP A 422 19.71 -9.94 3.64
CA ASP A 422 19.22 -10.52 4.90
C ASP A 422 18.06 -11.50 4.70
N ALA A 423 17.52 -11.62 3.49
CA ALA A 423 16.30 -12.37 3.18
C ALA A 423 16.32 -13.82 3.73
N ARG A 424 17.43 -14.56 3.55
CA ARG A 424 17.57 -15.94 4.03
C ARG A 424 17.48 -16.03 5.55
N LYS A 425 18.19 -15.13 6.26
CA LYS A 425 18.19 -15.09 7.73
C LYS A 425 16.81 -14.70 8.27
N LEU A 426 16.20 -13.66 7.71
CA LEU A 426 14.88 -13.21 8.11
C LEU A 426 13.79 -14.26 7.85
N LYS A 427 13.83 -14.95 6.70
CA LYS A 427 12.92 -16.07 6.42
C LYS A 427 13.07 -17.21 7.42
N LYS A 428 14.29 -17.56 7.81
CA LYS A 428 14.54 -18.59 8.83
C LYS A 428 13.90 -18.22 10.16
N ILE A 429 14.15 -17.01 10.67
CA ILE A 429 13.54 -16.50 11.91
C ILE A 429 12.03 -16.49 11.78
N GLY A 430 11.49 -15.97 10.68
CA GLY A 430 10.04 -15.90 10.46
C GLY A 430 9.35 -17.27 10.49
N LEU A 431 9.96 -18.30 9.89
CA LEU A 431 9.43 -19.66 9.89
C LEU A 431 9.46 -20.29 11.28
N GLU A 432 10.50 -20.05 12.09
CA GLU A 432 10.56 -20.51 13.49
C GLU A 432 9.41 -19.89 14.31
N ILE A 433 9.16 -18.59 14.15
CA ILE A 433 8.06 -17.91 14.81
C ILE A 433 6.70 -18.41 14.32
N LEU A 434 6.53 -18.58 13.00
CA LEU A 434 5.29 -19.10 12.43
C LEU A 434 4.93 -20.47 12.99
N LYS A 435 5.92 -21.37 13.08
CA LYS A 435 5.72 -22.70 13.68
C LYS A 435 5.33 -22.62 15.14
N LEU A 436 5.95 -21.75 15.94
CA LEU A 436 5.56 -21.53 17.33
C LEU A 436 4.12 -21.01 17.43
N LEU A 437 3.74 -20.03 16.59
CA LEU A 437 2.38 -19.49 16.55
C LEU A 437 1.34 -20.57 16.17
N PHE A 438 1.68 -21.42 15.19
CA PHE A 438 0.85 -22.56 14.84
C PHE A 438 0.55 -23.45 16.08
N PHE A 439 1.59 -23.87 16.80
CA PHE A 439 1.38 -24.72 17.98
C PHE A 439 0.59 -24.04 19.10
N LEU A 440 0.75 -22.73 19.29
CA LEU A 440 0.14 -22.01 20.41
C LEU A 440 -1.28 -21.51 20.09
N LEU A 441 -1.58 -21.21 18.82
CA LEU A 441 -2.79 -20.49 18.44
C LEU A 441 -3.72 -21.28 17.53
N LYS A 442 -3.24 -22.25 16.74
CA LYS A 442 -4.09 -22.94 15.75
C LYS A 442 -5.32 -23.55 16.42
N ASN A 443 -6.50 -23.20 15.90
CA ASN A 443 -7.75 -23.77 16.36
C ASN A 443 -8.00 -25.11 15.65
N ARG A 444 -7.58 -26.19 16.28
CA ARG A 444 -7.66 -27.54 15.72
C ARG A 444 -9.10 -28.07 15.61
N ASP A 445 -10.04 -27.46 16.31
CA ASP A 445 -11.46 -27.83 16.26
C ASP A 445 -12.19 -27.14 15.11
N SER A 446 -11.57 -26.12 14.50
CA SER A 446 -12.13 -25.39 13.36
C SER A 446 -12.39 -26.32 12.17
N LEU A 447 -13.61 -26.20 11.61
CA LEU A 447 -13.96 -26.91 10.36
C LEU A 447 -12.96 -26.58 9.22
N PHE A 448 -12.54 -25.33 9.11
CA PHE A 448 -11.60 -24.90 8.08
C PHE A 448 -10.21 -25.52 8.26
N TYR A 449 -9.73 -25.69 9.49
CA TYR A 449 -8.47 -26.41 9.72
C TYR A 449 -8.57 -27.88 9.26
N LYS A 450 -9.68 -28.54 9.58
CA LYS A 450 -9.92 -29.92 9.11
C LYS A 450 -10.00 -30.00 7.60
N MET A 451 -10.59 -29.00 6.95
CA MET A 451 -10.63 -28.88 5.48
C MET A 451 -9.23 -28.61 4.89
N GLU A 452 -8.39 -27.78 5.54
CA GLU A 452 -6.98 -27.59 5.12
C GLU A 452 -6.24 -28.94 5.11
N LEU A 453 -6.31 -29.69 6.21
CA LEU A 453 -5.67 -31.01 6.31
C LEU A 453 -6.17 -31.99 5.24
N TYR A 454 -7.47 -31.98 4.97
CA TYR A 454 -8.07 -32.81 3.94
C TYR A 454 -7.56 -32.46 2.54
N VAL A 455 -7.46 -31.15 2.20
CA VAL A 455 -6.88 -30.70 0.90
C VAL A 455 -5.41 -31.09 0.82
N LEU A 456 -4.63 -30.85 1.88
CA LEU A 456 -3.21 -31.18 1.89
C LEU A 456 -2.99 -32.70 1.70
N SER A 457 -3.85 -33.56 2.28
CA SER A 457 -3.75 -34.99 2.09
C SER A 457 -4.00 -35.43 0.65
N GLN A 458 -4.89 -34.75 -0.08
CA GLN A 458 -5.12 -35.02 -1.51
C GLN A 458 -3.91 -34.65 -2.38
N ILE A 459 -3.18 -33.59 -2.01
CA ILE A 459 -2.02 -33.09 -2.74
C ILE A 459 -0.71 -33.81 -2.33
N ALA A 460 -0.73 -34.56 -1.23
CA ALA A 460 0.49 -35.16 -0.64
C ALA A 460 1.19 -36.15 -1.57
N SER A 461 0.44 -36.87 -2.41
CA SER A 461 0.94 -37.92 -3.29
C SER A 461 1.27 -37.44 -4.71
N ARG A 462 0.55 -36.43 -5.22
CA ARG A 462 0.71 -35.89 -6.57
C ARG A 462 0.21 -34.45 -6.64
N PRO A 463 0.65 -33.64 -7.63
CA PRO A 463 0.01 -32.37 -7.93
C PRO A 463 -1.47 -32.57 -8.29
N VAL A 464 -2.33 -31.63 -7.86
CA VAL A 464 -3.78 -31.68 -8.10
C VAL A 464 -4.26 -30.31 -8.56
N ILE A 465 -4.99 -30.25 -9.67
CA ILE A 465 -5.62 -29.01 -10.15
C ILE A 465 -6.78 -28.60 -9.25
N ASP A 466 -7.13 -27.31 -9.24
CA ASP A 466 -8.15 -26.78 -8.34
C ASP A 466 -9.51 -27.46 -8.53
N GLU A 467 -9.85 -27.80 -9.76
CA GLU A 467 -11.12 -28.47 -10.13
C GLU A 467 -11.24 -29.87 -9.52
N GLU A 468 -10.15 -30.62 -9.45
CA GLU A 468 -10.10 -32.00 -8.92
C GLU A 468 -10.16 -32.05 -7.38
N LEU A 469 -9.81 -30.96 -6.69
CA LEU A 469 -9.84 -30.92 -5.23
C LEU A 469 -11.27 -31.11 -4.71
N LYS A 470 -11.48 -32.12 -3.84
CA LYS A 470 -12.78 -32.50 -3.29
C LYS A 470 -13.13 -31.62 -2.08
N VAL A 471 -13.48 -30.37 -2.34
CA VAL A 471 -13.97 -29.41 -1.32
C VAL A 471 -15.31 -28.86 -1.76
N LYS A 472 -16.28 -28.76 -0.86
CA LYS A 472 -17.63 -28.23 -1.16
C LYS A 472 -17.57 -26.72 -1.48
N ASN A 473 -18.23 -26.29 -2.57
CA ASN A 473 -18.59 -24.89 -2.78
C ASN A 473 -19.51 -24.40 -1.63
N PRO A 474 -19.40 -23.15 -1.17
CA PRO A 474 -18.66 -22.03 -1.76
C PRO A 474 -17.24 -21.82 -1.20
N TYR A 475 -16.75 -22.66 -0.30
CA TYR A 475 -15.51 -22.42 0.45
C TYR A 475 -14.23 -22.79 -0.31
N LYS A 476 -14.33 -23.51 -1.42
CA LYS A 476 -13.20 -24.10 -2.15
C LYS A 476 -12.16 -23.05 -2.58
N SER A 477 -12.58 -22.05 -3.35
CA SER A 477 -11.67 -21.02 -3.89
C SER A 477 -11.00 -20.21 -2.76
N ARG A 478 -11.77 -19.84 -1.75
CA ARG A 478 -11.26 -19.13 -0.57
C ARG A 478 -10.19 -19.96 0.15
N LEU A 479 -10.46 -21.21 0.47
CA LEU A 479 -9.56 -22.10 1.19
C LEU A 479 -8.26 -22.30 0.44
N ILE A 480 -8.32 -22.56 -0.88
CA ILE A 480 -7.15 -22.77 -1.73
C ILE A 480 -6.29 -21.48 -1.75
N ASN A 481 -6.90 -20.32 -1.92
CA ASN A 481 -6.18 -19.05 -1.91
C ASN A 481 -5.52 -18.78 -0.54
N GLU A 482 -6.21 -19.04 0.57
CA GLU A 482 -5.63 -18.90 1.91
C GLU A 482 -4.47 -19.88 2.15
N MET A 483 -4.56 -21.12 1.64
CA MET A 483 -3.46 -22.10 1.71
C MET A 483 -2.26 -21.68 0.86
N ARG A 484 -2.47 -21.08 -0.30
CA ARG A 484 -1.40 -20.46 -1.10
C ARG A 484 -0.77 -19.26 -0.37
N LYS A 485 -1.57 -18.38 0.22
CA LYS A 485 -1.10 -17.24 1.05
C LYS A 485 -0.30 -17.71 2.28
N GLN A 486 -0.69 -18.84 2.89
CA GLN A 486 0.07 -19.49 3.97
C GLN A 486 1.36 -20.16 3.47
N ASN A 487 1.57 -20.25 2.16
CA ASN A 487 2.67 -21.02 1.56
C ASN A 487 2.65 -22.51 1.96
N LEU A 488 1.45 -23.08 2.13
CA LEU A 488 1.28 -24.53 2.36
C LEU A 488 1.29 -25.29 1.04
N ILE A 489 0.72 -24.69 0.01
CA ILE A 489 0.68 -25.20 -1.36
C ILE A 489 1.18 -24.13 -2.34
N GLN A 490 1.70 -24.60 -3.46
CA GLN A 490 2.14 -23.76 -4.58
C GLN A 490 1.57 -24.28 -5.87
N LEU A 491 1.06 -23.38 -6.72
CA LEU A 491 0.56 -23.72 -8.04
C LEU A 491 1.71 -23.90 -9.04
N SER A 492 1.69 -24.98 -9.81
CA SER A 492 2.56 -25.24 -10.96
C SER A 492 1.70 -25.52 -12.22
N LEU A 493 2.36 -25.83 -13.33
CA LEU A 493 1.66 -26.25 -14.57
C LEU A 493 0.89 -27.57 -14.38
N GLU A 494 1.33 -28.42 -13.49
CA GLU A 494 0.72 -29.73 -13.17
C GLU A 494 -0.37 -29.64 -12.09
N GLY A 495 -0.56 -28.46 -11.48
CA GLY A 495 -1.51 -28.24 -10.38
C GLY A 495 -0.83 -27.78 -9.08
N ASN A 496 -1.59 -27.87 -7.99
CA ASN A 496 -1.06 -27.54 -6.67
C ASN A 496 -0.16 -28.66 -6.15
N HIS A 497 0.97 -28.31 -5.56
CA HIS A 497 1.87 -29.22 -4.87
C HIS A 497 2.23 -28.70 -3.48
N LEU A 498 2.61 -29.61 -2.59
CA LEU A 498 2.99 -29.25 -1.24
C LEU A 498 4.35 -28.51 -1.22
N THR A 499 4.39 -27.41 -0.50
CA THR A 499 5.65 -26.76 -0.13
C THR A 499 6.33 -27.51 1.02
N PRO A 500 7.59 -27.21 1.35
CA PRO A 500 8.24 -27.72 2.56
C PRO A 500 7.47 -27.40 3.85
N LEU A 501 6.81 -26.22 3.90
CA LEU A 501 5.95 -25.83 5.01
C LEU A 501 4.67 -26.65 5.04
N GLY A 502 4.03 -26.91 3.90
CA GLY A 502 2.87 -27.77 3.78
C GLY A 502 3.13 -29.21 4.23
N LYS A 503 4.28 -29.77 3.84
CA LYS A 503 4.74 -31.09 4.33
C LYS A 503 4.93 -31.11 5.84
N TRP A 504 5.54 -30.06 6.39
CA TRP A 504 5.68 -29.92 7.84
C TRP A 504 4.32 -29.82 8.53
N TYR A 505 3.39 -29.05 7.96
CA TYR A 505 2.05 -28.77 8.51
C TYR A 505 1.20 -30.05 8.66
N ILE A 506 1.22 -30.96 7.68
CA ILE A 506 0.49 -32.25 7.74
C ILE A 506 0.98 -33.13 8.89
N ASN A 507 2.29 -33.07 9.19
CA ASN A 507 2.91 -33.98 10.15
C ASN A 507 2.85 -33.47 11.61
N HIS A 508 2.22 -32.31 11.84
CA HIS A 508 2.16 -31.66 13.16
C HIS A 508 0.77 -31.12 13.49
#